data_f27272e24bc6486189e33afe59b37d55
#
_entry.id   f27272e24bc6486189e33afe59b37d55
#
_cell.length_a   1.000
_cell.length_b   1.000
_cell.length_c   1.000
_cell.angle_alpha   90.00
_cell.angle_beta   90.00
_cell.angle_gamma   90.00
#
_symmetry.space_group_name_H-M   'P 1'
#
loop_
_entity.id
_entity.type
_entity.pdbx_description
1 polymer ?
#
loop_
_entity_poly.entity_id
_entity_poly.type
_entity_poly.pdbx_seq_one_letter_code
_entity_poly.pdbx_strand_id
1 'polypeptide(L)'
;MDRYVTDIKNGCYQNPVLPMDFSDPDAIRVGEDYYLISSSFTYLPGVPVLHSKDLVHWERIGNCVERLPFDRYAQPAHGCGTWAPALRYHAGRFYAFIPLPDEGIFYTEATDPAGPWSALHCVKSASGWIDPCPLWDDDGSVYMAHAFAKSRCGIKHKIQLSRLDPETLEVVEDGPIVFDGTLSQPTAEGPKMYKRNGWYYIFIPAGGVEYGWQTVLRARNVYGPYEEKIVMHQGASSINGPHQGAWVTAPDGSDWFLHFQDRFELGRVVHLQPMCSVSYTHLRAH
;
A
#
# COMPACT_ATOMS: atom_id res chain seq x y z
N MET A 1 -13.31 6.80 -30.41
CA MET A 1 -12.77 6.38 -29.10
C MET A 1 -12.46 7.64 -28.33
N ASP A 2 -13.34 8.02 -27.43
CA ASP A 2 -13.07 9.15 -26.55
C ASP A 2 -11.89 8.76 -25.66
N ARG A 3 -10.79 9.54 -25.75
CA ARG A 3 -9.65 9.34 -24.85
C ARG A 3 -10.15 9.63 -23.45
N TYR A 4 -9.92 8.71 -22.53
CA TYR A 4 -10.18 8.97 -21.12
C TYR A 4 -9.37 10.20 -20.70
N VAL A 5 -10.03 11.26 -20.26
CA VAL A 5 -9.41 12.51 -19.88
C VAL A 5 -9.56 12.67 -18.37
N THR A 6 -8.49 12.48 -17.65
CA THR A 6 -8.43 12.64 -16.19
C THR A 6 -8.46 14.11 -15.77
N ASP A 7 -7.69 14.96 -16.47
CA ASP A 7 -7.70 16.41 -16.26
C ASP A 7 -8.78 17.03 -17.14
N ILE A 8 -9.85 17.51 -16.51
CA ILE A 8 -10.96 18.22 -17.19
C ILE A 8 -10.73 19.73 -17.26
N LYS A 9 -9.53 20.19 -16.88
CA LYS A 9 -9.15 21.62 -16.79
C LYS A 9 -9.97 22.38 -15.72
N ASN A 10 -9.75 23.65 -15.58
CA ASN A 10 -10.40 24.49 -14.56
C ASN A 10 -10.05 24.13 -13.10
N GLY A 11 -8.91 23.50 -12.84
CA GLY A 11 -8.52 23.07 -11.51
C GLY A 11 -9.29 21.86 -10.98
N CYS A 12 -9.95 21.11 -11.87
CA CYS A 12 -10.69 19.90 -11.55
C CYS A 12 -10.08 18.68 -12.23
N TYR A 13 -10.26 17.52 -11.63
CA TYR A 13 -9.91 16.22 -12.21
C TYR A 13 -11.11 15.27 -12.16
N GLN A 14 -11.05 14.21 -12.92
CA GLN A 14 -12.05 13.15 -12.96
C GLN A 14 -11.41 11.80 -12.60
N ASN A 15 -12.03 11.10 -11.68
CA ASN A 15 -11.65 9.73 -11.34
C ASN A 15 -12.11 8.69 -12.39
N PRO A 16 -11.35 7.59 -12.60
CA PRO A 16 -10.06 7.27 -11.97
C PRO A 16 -8.90 8.12 -12.50
N VAL A 17 -7.92 8.45 -11.65
CA VAL A 17 -6.71 9.15 -12.08
C VAL A 17 -5.74 8.24 -12.85
N LEU A 18 -5.82 6.93 -12.64
CA LEU A 18 -5.15 5.90 -13.44
C LEU A 18 -6.21 4.92 -13.98
N PRO A 19 -6.67 5.09 -15.24
CA PRO A 19 -7.77 4.32 -15.82
C PRO A 19 -7.31 2.96 -16.41
N MET A 20 -6.36 2.30 -15.78
CA MET A 20 -5.84 0.99 -16.16
C MET A 20 -5.42 0.22 -14.91
N ASP A 21 -5.02 -1.04 -15.06
CA ASP A 21 -4.66 -1.91 -13.95
C ASP A 21 -3.37 -1.46 -13.26
N PHE A 22 -3.52 -0.85 -12.09
CA PHE A 22 -2.48 -0.57 -11.11
C PHE A 22 -2.95 -1.06 -9.74
N SER A 23 -2.94 -2.38 -9.59
CA SER A 23 -3.43 -3.07 -8.40
C SER A 23 -2.65 -2.71 -7.15
N ASP A 24 -3.35 -2.55 -6.04
CA ASP A 24 -2.78 -2.38 -4.70
C ASP A 24 -1.78 -1.19 -4.61
N PRO A 25 -2.17 0.01 -5.04
CA PRO A 25 -1.26 1.15 -5.11
C PRO A 25 -0.78 1.58 -3.74
N ASP A 26 0.51 1.90 -3.63
CA ASP A 26 1.06 2.67 -2.52
C ASP A 26 1.81 3.88 -3.07
N ALA A 27 1.64 5.03 -2.44
CA ALA A 27 2.21 6.28 -2.89
C ALA A 27 2.81 7.09 -1.74
N ILE A 28 3.86 7.82 -2.08
CA ILE A 28 4.53 8.76 -1.16
C ILE A 28 4.82 10.08 -1.85
N ARG A 29 5.05 11.12 -1.05
CA ARG A 29 5.62 12.39 -1.50
C ARG A 29 7.06 12.54 -1.02
N VAL A 30 7.94 12.97 -1.92
CA VAL A 30 9.32 13.34 -1.59
C VAL A 30 9.61 14.72 -2.21
N GLY A 31 9.77 15.74 -1.37
CA GLY A 31 9.86 17.13 -1.85
C GLY A 31 8.56 17.57 -2.53
N GLU A 32 8.65 17.98 -3.79
CA GLU A 32 7.52 18.40 -4.63
C GLU A 32 7.00 17.28 -5.53
N ASP A 33 7.54 16.07 -5.40
CA ASP A 33 7.26 14.94 -6.27
C ASP A 33 6.48 13.85 -5.57
N TYR A 34 5.60 13.17 -6.32
CA TYR A 34 4.85 12.02 -5.87
C TYR A 34 5.30 10.78 -6.63
N TYR A 35 5.44 9.68 -5.91
CA TYR A 35 5.81 8.39 -6.46
C TYR A 35 4.82 7.33 -6.04
N LEU A 36 4.44 6.47 -6.98
CA LEU A 36 3.50 5.38 -6.75
C LEU A 36 4.09 4.08 -7.28
N ILE A 37 3.89 3.01 -6.53
CA ILE A 37 4.17 1.64 -6.96
C ILE A 37 2.91 0.79 -6.85
N SER A 38 2.85 -0.30 -7.61
CA SER A 38 1.72 -1.24 -7.58
C SER A 38 2.19 -2.68 -7.72
N SER A 39 1.33 -3.63 -7.37
CA SER A 39 1.57 -5.04 -7.63
C SER A 39 1.63 -5.33 -9.13
N SER A 40 2.39 -6.35 -9.53
CA SER A 40 2.46 -6.80 -10.91
C SER A 40 2.38 -8.32 -11.06
N PHE A 41 2.19 -9.02 -9.94
CA PHE A 41 2.09 -10.48 -9.90
C PHE A 41 3.28 -11.14 -10.60
N THR A 42 3.05 -11.90 -11.66
CA THR A 42 4.11 -12.57 -12.44
C THR A 42 4.58 -11.77 -13.66
N TYR A 43 4.05 -10.55 -13.86
CA TYR A 43 4.53 -9.69 -14.94
C TYR A 43 5.86 -9.05 -14.58
N LEU A 44 6.85 -9.21 -15.46
CA LEU A 44 8.21 -8.67 -15.32
C LEU A 44 8.61 -7.83 -16.56
N PRO A 45 9.38 -6.76 -16.39
CA PRO A 45 9.81 -6.17 -15.12
C PRO A 45 8.64 -5.78 -14.23
N GLY A 46 8.73 -6.11 -12.93
CA GLY A 46 7.64 -6.00 -11.96
C GLY A 46 7.72 -4.78 -11.06
N VAL A 47 6.62 -4.54 -10.35
CA VAL A 47 6.43 -3.42 -9.43
C VAL A 47 6.74 -2.09 -10.15
N PRO A 48 5.86 -1.63 -11.06
CA PRO A 48 6.05 -0.40 -11.81
C PRO A 48 6.15 0.79 -10.87
N VAL A 49 7.02 1.74 -11.22
CA VAL A 49 7.17 3.02 -10.53
C VAL A 49 6.61 4.12 -11.39
N LEU A 50 5.67 4.87 -10.84
CA LEU A 50 5.07 6.03 -11.46
C LEU A 50 5.47 7.30 -10.72
N HIS A 51 5.57 8.40 -11.45
CA HIS A 51 5.87 9.74 -10.97
C HIS A 51 4.74 10.71 -11.32
N SER A 52 4.49 11.66 -10.42
CA SER A 52 3.55 12.76 -10.63
C SER A 52 4.01 14.02 -9.91
N LYS A 53 3.59 15.18 -10.41
CA LYS A 53 3.73 16.49 -9.73
C LYS A 53 2.47 16.95 -9.01
N ASP A 54 1.34 16.27 -9.24
CA ASP A 54 0.03 16.77 -8.81
C ASP A 54 -0.97 15.67 -8.38
N LEU A 55 -0.55 14.41 -8.29
CA LEU A 55 -1.36 13.23 -8.00
C LEU A 55 -2.40 12.86 -9.09
N VAL A 56 -2.48 13.63 -10.17
CA VAL A 56 -3.46 13.45 -11.26
C VAL A 56 -2.78 12.95 -12.53
N HIS A 57 -1.67 13.59 -12.90
CA HIS A 57 -0.90 13.24 -14.10
C HIS A 57 0.27 12.34 -13.71
N TRP A 58 0.18 11.08 -14.12
CA TRP A 58 1.15 10.06 -13.79
C TRP A 58 1.90 9.57 -15.02
N GLU A 59 3.20 9.42 -14.91
CA GLU A 59 4.05 8.78 -15.92
C GLU A 59 4.83 7.62 -15.31
N ARG A 60 5.00 6.53 -16.05
CA ARG A 60 5.84 5.41 -15.63
C ARG A 60 7.29 5.75 -15.87
N ILE A 61 8.10 5.70 -14.82
CA ILE A 61 9.53 6.05 -14.87
C ILE A 61 10.47 4.84 -14.73
N GLY A 62 9.97 3.70 -14.23
CA GLY A 62 10.80 2.51 -14.01
C GLY A 62 10.03 1.35 -13.42
N ASN A 63 10.78 0.40 -12.89
CA ASN A 63 10.29 -0.77 -12.16
C ASN A 63 11.25 -1.13 -11.03
N CYS A 64 10.71 -1.61 -9.91
CA CYS A 64 11.54 -2.02 -8.77
C CYS A 64 12.17 -3.41 -8.96
N VAL A 65 11.60 -4.29 -9.79
CA VAL A 65 12.00 -5.70 -9.90
C VAL A 65 12.23 -6.09 -11.35
N GLU A 66 13.47 -6.34 -11.72
CA GLU A 66 13.81 -6.85 -13.05
C GLU A 66 13.53 -8.35 -13.19
N ARG A 67 13.85 -9.11 -12.14
CA ARG A 67 13.66 -10.57 -12.07
C ARG A 67 13.31 -11.02 -10.67
N LEU A 68 12.54 -12.11 -10.58
CA LEU A 68 12.34 -12.83 -9.34
C LEU A 68 13.42 -13.92 -9.21
N PRO A 69 14.12 -14.01 -8.06
CA PRO A 69 15.29 -14.88 -7.90
C PRO A 69 14.93 -16.35 -7.56
N PHE A 70 13.82 -16.84 -8.12
CA PHE A 70 13.34 -18.21 -7.86
C PHE A 70 13.00 -18.90 -9.18
N ASP A 71 13.53 -20.12 -9.38
CA ASP A 71 13.40 -20.90 -10.62
C ASP A 71 11.93 -21.11 -11.06
N ARG A 72 11.01 -21.18 -10.09
CA ARG A 72 9.57 -21.34 -10.40
C ARG A 72 8.99 -20.22 -11.25
N TYR A 73 9.59 -19.03 -11.23
CA TYR A 73 9.15 -17.88 -12.02
C TYR A 73 9.79 -17.82 -13.42
N ALA A 74 10.60 -18.81 -13.80
CA ALA A 74 11.04 -18.99 -15.18
C ALA A 74 9.89 -19.43 -16.11
N GLN A 75 8.76 -19.86 -15.51
CA GLN A 75 7.51 -20.20 -16.22
C GLN A 75 6.34 -19.40 -15.62
N PRO A 76 5.23 -19.22 -16.36
CA PRO A 76 4.03 -18.56 -15.82
C PRO A 76 3.56 -19.22 -14.52
N ALA A 77 3.38 -18.43 -13.47
CA ALA A 77 2.94 -18.88 -12.16
C ALA A 77 1.75 -18.01 -11.68
N HIS A 78 0.59 -18.18 -12.33
CA HIS A 78 -0.59 -17.37 -12.06
C HIS A 78 -0.96 -17.33 -10.58
N GLY A 79 -1.31 -16.14 -10.07
CA GLY A 79 -1.64 -15.91 -8.68
C GLY A 79 -0.43 -15.93 -7.72
N CYS A 80 0.79 -15.87 -8.25
CA CYS A 80 2.05 -15.76 -7.50
C CYS A 80 2.79 -14.46 -7.87
N GLY A 81 4.06 -14.35 -7.47
CA GLY A 81 4.91 -13.21 -7.79
C GLY A 81 4.71 -12.03 -6.85
N THR A 82 4.85 -10.81 -7.36
CA THR A 82 4.85 -9.57 -6.57
C THR A 82 3.43 -9.11 -6.28
N TRP A 83 2.98 -9.31 -5.03
CA TRP A 83 1.70 -8.83 -4.54
C TRP A 83 1.83 -7.40 -4.00
N ALA A 84 0.86 -6.94 -3.21
CA ALA A 84 0.70 -5.56 -2.75
C ALA A 84 1.96 -4.99 -2.06
N PRO A 85 2.74 -4.11 -2.73
CA PRO A 85 3.96 -3.55 -2.18
C PRO A 85 3.69 -2.33 -1.29
N ALA A 86 4.73 -1.89 -0.57
CA ALA A 86 4.77 -0.59 0.07
C ALA A 86 6.02 0.18 -0.33
N LEU A 87 5.86 1.47 -0.64
CA LEU A 87 6.94 2.41 -0.94
C LEU A 87 7.20 3.32 0.25
N ARG A 88 8.45 3.47 0.64
CA ARG A 88 8.87 4.42 1.67
C ARG A 88 10.13 5.14 1.26
N TYR A 89 10.32 6.33 1.81
CA TYR A 89 11.55 7.11 1.64
C TYR A 89 12.15 7.39 3.02
N HIS A 90 13.38 6.94 3.22
CA HIS A 90 14.09 7.12 4.48
C HIS A 90 15.58 7.36 4.22
N ALA A 91 16.19 8.30 4.95
CA ALA A 91 17.63 8.61 4.89
C ALA A 91 18.20 8.76 3.46
N GLY A 92 17.44 9.41 2.56
CA GLY A 92 17.89 9.67 1.19
C GLY A 92 17.69 8.51 0.20
N ARG A 93 16.97 7.44 0.58
CA ARG A 93 16.72 6.27 -0.24
C ARG A 93 15.24 5.92 -0.31
N PHE A 94 14.83 5.39 -1.44
CA PHE A 94 13.55 4.75 -1.65
C PHE A 94 13.67 3.27 -1.27
N TYR A 95 12.67 2.75 -0.56
CA TYR A 95 12.52 1.35 -0.19
C TYR A 95 11.19 0.83 -0.70
N ALA A 96 11.22 -0.22 -1.50
CA ALA A 96 10.03 -0.96 -1.90
C ALA A 96 9.99 -2.29 -1.16
N PHE A 97 9.03 -2.46 -0.24
CA PHE A 97 8.76 -3.72 0.46
C PHE A 97 7.76 -4.51 -0.36
N ILE A 98 8.11 -5.73 -0.72
CA ILE A 98 7.40 -6.52 -1.73
C ILE A 98 7.12 -7.91 -1.15
N PRO A 99 5.85 -8.32 -1.04
CA PRO A 99 5.52 -9.68 -0.65
C PRO A 99 5.54 -10.59 -1.87
N LEU A 100 6.17 -11.73 -1.73
CA LEU A 100 6.02 -12.90 -2.57
C LEU A 100 5.27 -13.94 -1.72
N PRO A 101 3.96 -14.16 -1.91
CA PRO A 101 3.11 -14.84 -0.93
C PRO A 101 3.53 -16.29 -0.62
N ASP A 102 4.29 -16.90 -1.51
CA ASP A 102 4.78 -18.26 -1.35
C ASP A 102 6.18 -18.31 -0.70
N GLU A 103 6.97 -17.23 -0.82
CA GLU A 103 8.36 -17.16 -0.34
C GLU A 103 8.53 -16.29 0.92
N GLY A 104 7.80 -15.17 1.01
CA GLY A 104 7.88 -14.25 2.14
C GLY A 104 7.91 -12.78 1.76
N ILE A 105 8.48 -11.97 2.64
CA ILE A 105 8.64 -10.52 2.45
C ILE A 105 10.07 -10.21 2.04
N PHE A 106 10.19 -9.35 1.04
CA PHE A 106 11.46 -8.85 0.50
C PHE A 106 11.44 -7.33 0.43
N TYR A 107 12.61 -6.71 0.37
CA TYR A 107 12.71 -5.30 -0.03
C TYR A 107 13.78 -5.12 -1.11
N THR A 108 13.67 -4.03 -1.82
CA THR A 108 14.70 -3.46 -2.71
C THR A 108 14.80 -1.97 -2.46
N GLU A 109 15.97 -1.38 -2.73
CA GLU A 109 16.20 0.04 -2.50
C GLU A 109 16.83 0.72 -3.71
N ALA A 110 16.63 2.04 -3.81
CA ALA A 110 17.27 2.89 -4.82
C ALA A 110 17.46 4.31 -4.29
N THR A 111 18.45 5.03 -4.82
CA THR A 111 18.62 6.49 -4.59
C THR A 111 17.80 7.30 -5.58
N ASP A 112 17.61 6.76 -6.79
CA ASP A 112 16.75 7.33 -7.84
C ASP A 112 15.53 6.40 -8.00
N PRO A 113 14.29 6.90 -7.89
CA PRO A 113 13.11 6.08 -8.02
C PRO A 113 12.93 5.46 -9.42
N ALA A 114 13.55 6.05 -10.46
CA ALA A 114 13.61 5.44 -11.79
C ALA A 114 14.56 4.22 -11.84
N GLY A 115 15.40 4.05 -10.81
CA GLY A 115 16.38 2.97 -10.69
C GLY A 115 17.81 3.39 -11.06
N PRO A 116 18.78 2.48 -11.06
CA PRO A 116 18.57 1.06 -10.81
C PRO A 116 18.22 0.75 -9.36
N TRP A 117 17.33 -0.21 -9.17
CA TRP A 117 16.99 -0.78 -7.87
C TRP A 117 17.94 -1.93 -7.52
N SER A 118 18.20 -2.13 -6.24
CA SER A 118 19.02 -3.25 -5.76
C SER A 118 18.40 -4.61 -6.07
N ALA A 119 19.16 -5.69 -5.90
CA ALA A 119 18.58 -7.02 -5.80
C ALA A 119 17.59 -7.11 -4.63
N LEU A 120 16.67 -8.07 -4.67
CA LEU A 120 15.75 -8.33 -3.57
C LEU A 120 16.50 -8.86 -2.36
N HIS A 121 16.29 -8.20 -1.20
CA HIS A 121 16.78 -8.63 0.10
C HIS A 121 15.64 -9.27 0.89
N CYS A 122 15.89 -10.41 1.52
CA CYS A 122 14.89 -11.11 2.32
C CYS A 122 14.69 -10.40 3.67
N VAL A 123 13.48 -9.95 3.95
CA VAL A 123 13.07 -9.40 5.25
C VAL A 123 12.60 -10.53 6.17
N LYS A 124 11.81 -11.46 5.62
CA LYS A 124 11.30 -12.62 6.32
C LYS A 124 10.91 -13.71 5.34
N SER A 125 11.49 -14.89 5.47
CA SER A 125 11.02 -16.09 4.80
C SER A 125 9.81 -16.66 5.55
N ALA A 126 8.62 -16.46 4.99
CA ALA A 126 7.36 -16.87 5.61
C ALA A 126 6.23 -16.94 4.56
N SER A 127 5.83 -18.14 4.21
CA SER A 127 4.68 -18.32 3.31
C SER A 127 3.42 -17.72 3.92
N GLY A 128 2.68 -16.96 3.12
CA GLY A 128 1.41 -16.34 3.49
C GLY A 128 1.52 -15.00 4.21
N TRP A 129 2.72 -14.47 4.45
CA TRP A 129 2.86 -13.08 4.86
C TRP A 129 2.73 -12.19 3.63
N ILE A 130 1.81 -11.20 3.70
CA ILE A 130 1.48 -10.31 2.59
C ILE A 130 1.34 -8.86 3.05
N ASP A 131 1.32 -7.95 2.10
CA ASP A 131 0.99 -6.52 2.30
C ASP A 131 1.89 -5.83 3.32
N PRO A 132 3.22 -5.96 3.25
CA PRO A 132 4.13 -5.35 4.21
C PRO A 132 4.08 -3.82 4.12
N CYS A 133 4.14 -3.16 5.26
CA CYS A 133 4.27 -1.71 5.33
C CYS A 133 5.23 -1.33 6.45
N PRO A 134 6.49 -0.93 6.13
CA PRO A 134 7.44 -0.52 7.13
C PRO A 134 7.16 0.89 7.65
N LEU A 135 7.55 1.13 8.90
CA LEU A 135 7.56 2.42 9.56
C LEU A 135 8.88 2.59 10.33
N TRP A 136 9.68 3.58 9.97
CA TRP A 136 10.78 4.08 10.79
C TRP A 136 10.21 5.04 11.82
N ASP A 137 10.35 4.70 13.09
CA ASP A 137 9.83 5.50 14.19
C ASP A 137 10.85 6.55 14.67
N ASP A 138 10.36 7.57 15.39
CA ASP A 138 11.17 8.69 15.87
C ASP A 138 12.24 8.29 16.89
N ASP A 139 12.08 7.13 17.54
CA ASP A 139 13.04 6.57 18.50
C ASP A 139 14.13 5.70 17.85
N GLY A 140 14.12 5.58 16.52
CA GLY A 140 15.04 4.76 15.73
C GLY A 140 14.61 3.30 15.59
N SER A 141 13.50 2.88 16.19
CA SER A 141 12.92 1.56 15.96
C SER A 141 12.30 1.47 14.57
N VAL A 142 12.33 0.26 13.99
CA VAL A 142 11.66 -0.01 12.71
C VAL A 142 10.63 -1.09 12.90
N TYR A 143 9.42 -0.81 12.47
CA TYR A 143 8.28 -1.73 12.54
C TYR A 143 7.79 -2.07 11.14
N MET A 144 7.12 -3.21 11.00
CA MET A 144 6.44 -3.59 9.76
C MET A 144 5.05 -4.15 10.08
N ALA A 145 4.01 -3.42 9.69
CA ALA A 145 2.66 -3.96 9.66
C ALA A 145 2.53 -4.89 8.45
N HIS A 146 1.85 -6.03 8.62
CA HIS A 146 1.56 -6.93 7.52
C HIS A 146 0.27 -7.71 7.76
N ALA A 147 -0.25 -8.31 6.70
CA ALA A 147 -1.43 -9.16 6.71
C ALA A 147 -1.07 -10.61 6.35
N PHE A 148 -2.12 -11.45 6.18
CA PHE A 148 -1.96 -12.87 5.92
C PHE A 148 -2.83 -13.34 4.75
N ALA A 149 -2.27 -14.17 3.88
CA ALA A 149 -2.98 -14.88 2.81
C ALA A 149 -3.49 -16.23 3.30
N LYS A 150 -4.81 -16.35 3.55
CA LYS A 150 -5.44 -17.61 3.99
C LYS A 150 -5.09 -18.78 3.07
N SER A 151 -4.98 -18.54 1.78
CA SER A 151 -4.66 -19.58 0.79
C SER A 151 -3.26 -20.18 0.94
N ARG A 152 -2.35 -19.53 1.72
CA ARG A 152 -0.96 -19.98 1.93
C ARG A 152 -0.69 -20.41 3.37
N CYS A 153 -1.27 -19.74 4.36
CA CYS A 153 -0.98 -20.01 5.77
C CYS A 153 -2.22 -20.31 6.64
N GLY A 154 -3.43 -20.28 6.06
CA GLY A 154 -4.67 -20.53 6.81
C GLY A 154 -5.17 -19.36 7.66
N ILE A 155 -4.37 -18.30 7.85
CA ILE A 155 -4.71 -17.10 8.64
C ILE A 155 -5.36 -16.06 7.73
N LYS A 156 -6.34 -15.31 8.25
CA LYS A 156 -7.04 -14.23 7.57
C LYS A 156 -7.58 -13.20 8.58
N HIS A 157 -7.90 -12.00 8.12
CA HIS A 157 -8.54 -10.91 8.88
C HIS A 157 -7.68 -10.33 10.00
N LYS A 158 -6.38 -10.54 9.99
CA LYS A 158 -5.47 -10.12 11.07
C LYS A 158 -4.37 -9.24 10.54
N ILE A 159 -4.01 -8.24 11.37
CA ILE A 159 -2.83 -7.41 11.14
C ILE A 159 -1.84 -7.71 12.27
N GLN A 160 -0.63 -8.07 11.87
CA GLN A 160 0.50 -8.27 12.78
C GLN A 160 1.48 -7.12 12.65
N LEU A 161 2.16 -6.80 13.72
CA LEU A 161 3.20 -5.78 13.75
C LEU A 161 4.51 -6.39 14.20
N SER A 162 5.39 -6.59 13.25
CA SER A 162 6.74 -7.12 13.47
C SER A 162 7.74 -6.01 13.75
N ARG A 163 8.82 -6.32 14.50
CA ARG A 163 9.97 -5.44 14.69
C ARG A 163 11.10 -5.86 13.76
N LEU A 164 11.67 -4.89 13.07
CA LEU A 164 12.80 -5.07 12.18
C LEU A 164 14.10 -4.59 12.84
N ASP A 165 15.21 -5.19 12.44
CA ASP A 165 16.53 -4.64 12.67
C ASP A 165 16.69 -3.34 11.84
N PRO A 166 17.09 -2.20 12.43
CA PRO A 166 17.17 -0.94 11.70
C PRO A 166 18.30 -0.88 10.66
N GLU A 167 19.30 -1.76 10.73
CA GLU A 167 20.43 -1.79 9.80
C GLU A 167 20.19 -2.77 8.64
N THR A 168 19.65 -3.96 8.95
CA THR A 168 19.47 -5.03 7.95
C THR A 168 18.05 -5.09 7.40
N LEU A 169 17.07 -4.51 8.10
CA LEU A 169 15.64 -4.59 7.84
C LEU A 169 15.08 -6.02 7.89
N GLU A 170 15.81 -6.95 8.46
CA GLU A 170 15.31 -8.31 8.74
C GLU A 170 14.38 -8.30 9.97
N VAL A 171 13.41 -9.19 9.99
CA VAL A 171 12.52 -9.35 11.14
C VAL A 171 13.30 -9.95 12.30
N VAL A 172 13.42 -9.22 13.40
CA VAL A 172 14.02 -9.68 14.67
C VAL A 172 12.99 -10.18 15.67
N GLU A 173 11.74 -9.77 15.51
CA GLU A 173 10.62 -10.21 16.33
C GLU A 173 9.34 -10.21 15.48
N ASP A 174 8.65 -11.35 15.41
CA ASP A 174 7.39 -11.46 14.65
C ASP A 174 6.31 -10.53 15.22
N GLY A 175 6.37 -10.25 16.52
CA GLY A 175 5.50 -9.32 17.22
C GLY A 175 4.05 -9.80 17.36
N PRO A 176 3.18 -9.00 18.01
CA PRO A 176 1.80 -9.37 18.26
C PRO A 176 0.87 -9.15 17.05
N ILE A 177 -0.24 -9.86 17.04
CA ILE A 177 -1.44 -9.45 16.28
C ILE A 177 -1.97 -8.17 16.96
N VAL A 178 -1.89 -7.04 16.30
CA VAL A 178 -2.35 -5.75 16.81
C VAL A 178 -3.81 -5.47 16.47
N PHE A 179 -4.38 -6.21 15.50
CA PHE A 179 -5.77 -6.12 15.13
C PHE A 179 -6.31 -7.49 14.65
N ASP A 180 -7.45 -7.90 15.19
CA ASP A 180 -8.21 -9.08 14.76
C ASP A 180 -9.58 -8.65 14.25
N GLY A 181 -9.72 -8.55 12.93
CA GLY A 181 -10.94 -8.13 12.24
C GLY A 181 -11.96 -9.25 12.03
N THR A 182 -11.78 -10.43 12.61
CA THR A 182 -12.63 -11.60 12.35
C THR A 182 -14.12 -11.30 12.54
N LEU A 183 -14.49 -10.47 13.51
CA LEU A 183 -15.88 -10.14 13.80
C LEU A 183 -16.35 -8.82 13.16
N SER A 184 -15.48 -7.82 13.07
CA SER A 184 -15.86 -6.44 12.66
C SER A 184 -15.38 -6.06 11.26
N GLN A 185 -14.25 -6.59 10.82
CA GLN A 185 -13.58 -6.21 9.57
C GLN A 185 -13.19 -7.46 8.77
N PRO A 186 -14.16 -8.20 8.22
CA PRO A 186 -13.87 -9.40 7.44
C PRO A 186 -12.99 -9.06 6.25
N THR A 187 -12.03 -9.94 5.93
CA THR A 187 -10.99 -9.71 4.91
C THR A 187 -10.09 -8.50 5.17
N ALA A 188 -9.90 -8.11 6.46
CA ALA A 188 -8.90 -7.10 6.80
C ALA A 188 -7.52 -7.53 6.29
N GLU A 189 -6.90 -6.67 5.46
CA GLU A 189 -5.61 -6.90 4.80
C GLU A 189 -5.00 -5.54 4.43
N GLY A 190 -3.98 -5.48 3.58
CA GLY A 190 -3.44 -4.25 2.98
C GLY A 190 -3.04 -3.14 3.94
N PRO A 191 -2.42 -3.41 5.11
CA PRO A 191 -2.16 -2.34 6.07
C PRO A 191 -1.19 -1.32 5.50
N LYS A 192 -1.53 -0.03 5.65
CA LYS A 192 -0.62 1.09 5.40
C LYS A 192 -0.45 1.89 6.68
N MET A 193 0.76 1.87 7.22
CA MET A 193 1.06 2.41 8.54
C MET A 193 1.73 3.77 8.44
N TYR A 194 1.26 4.70 9.30
CA TYR A 194 1.76 6.07 9.40
C TYR A 194 1.86 6.50 10.85
N LYS A 195 2.78 7.44 11.14
CA LYS A 195 2.83 8.16 12.42
C LYS A 195 2.64 9.66 12.17
N ARG A 196 1.69 10.27 12.86
CA ARG A 196 1.43 11.72 12.75
C ARG A 196 0.91 12.28 14.06
N ASN A 197 1.50 13.39 14.51
CA ASN A 197 1.08 14.10 15.73
C ASN A 197 0.99 13.19 16.97
N GLY A 198 1.95 12.27 17.12
CA GLY A 198 2.02 11.33 18.24
C GLY A 198 0.93 10.24 18.23
N TRP A 199 0.29 10.00 17.07
CA TRP A 199 -0.61 8.91 16.84
C TRP A 199 -0.07 7.98 15.76
N TYR A 200 -0.28 6.68 15.93
CA TYR A 200 -0.11 5.65 14.92
C TYR A 200 -1.45 5.41 14.21
N TYR A 201 -1.40 5.35 12.90
CA TYR A 201 -2.53 5.07 12.03
C TYR A 201 -2.20 3.88 11.17
N ILE A 202 -3.11 2.93 11.05
CA ILE A 202 -3.03 1.84 10.09
C ILE A 202 -4.31 1.86 9.28
N PHE A 203 -4.21 2.18 7.99
CA PHE A 203 -5.31 2.05 7.05
C PHE A 203 -5.39 0.61 6.58
N ILE A 204 -6.57 0.03 6.61
CA ILE A 204 -6.84 -1.33 6.14
C ILE A 204 -8.09 -1.34 5.28
N PRO A 205 -8.09 -1.98 4.11
CA PRO A 205 -9.31 -2.39 3.44
C PRO A 205 -9.92 -3.60 4.14
N ALA A 206 -11.24 -3.69 4.10
CA ALA A 206 -12.01 -4.83 4.59
C ALA A 206 -13.25 -5.06 3.71
N GLY A 207 -13.94 -6.19 3.85
CA GLY A 207 -15.14 -6.52 3.08
C GLY A 207 -14.86 -7.06 1.67
N GLY A 208 -13.58 -7.12 1.25
CA GLY A 208 -13.16 -7.60 -0.07
C GLY A 208 -13.19 -6.52 -1.17
N VAL A 209 -12.62 -6.84 -2.33
CA VAL A 209 -12.35 -5.87 -3.40
C VAL A 209 -13.60 -5.33 -4.10
N GLU A 210 -14.68 -6.07 -4.10
CA GLU A 210 -15.91 -5.71 -4.83
C GLU A 210 -16.85 -4.83 -4.01
N TYR A 211 -17.04 -5.14 -2.72
CA TYR A 211 -18.03 -4.49 -1.85
C TYR A 211 -17.44 -3.92 -0.56
N GLY A 212 -16.12 -3.90 -0.45
CA GLY A 212 -15.44 -3.52 0.76
C GLY A 212 -15.41 -2.02 1.04
N TRP A 213 -14.64 -1.67 2.03
CA TRP A 213 -14.48 -0.32 2.55
C TRP A 213 -13.08 -0.11 3.12
N GLN A 214 -12.72 1.15 3.37
CA GLN A 214 -11.51 1.50 4.11
C GLN A 214 -11.84 1.72 5.59
N THR A 215 -11.04 1.11 6.44
CA THR A 215 -11.04 1.32 7.88
C THR A 215 -9.70 1.93 8.29
N VAL A 216 -9.72 2.85 9.24
CA VAL A 216 -8.53 3.33 9.93
C VAL A 216 -8.48 2.75 11.33
N LEU A 217 -7.35 2.23 11.70
CA LEU A 217 -6.98 1.86 13.07
C LEU A 217 -6.11 2.97 13.63
N ARG A 218 -6.35 3.41 14.87
CA ARG A 218 -5.60 4.50 15.49
C ARG A 218 -5.22 4.17 16.93
N ALA A 219 -3.97 4.44 17.31
CA ALA A 219 -3.47 4.23 18.66
C ALA A 219 -2.43 5.28 19.08
N ARG A 220 -2.22 5.45 20.39
CA ARG A 220 -1.10 6.23 20.95
C ARG A 220 0.17 5.41 21.11
N ASN A 221 0.04 4.11 21.24
CA ASN A 221 1.15 3.18 21.33
C ASN A 221 1.23 2.36 20.05
N VAL A 222 2.44 2.07 19.57
CA VAL A 222 2.68 1.33 18.34
C VAL A 222 2.02 -0.05 18.31
N TYR A 223 1.94 -0.71 19.46
CA TYR A 223 1.25 -1.99 19.61
C TYR A 223 -0.22 -1.88 20.03
N GLY A 224 -0.77 -0.66 20.07
CA GLY A 224 -2.15 -0.43 20.43
C GLY A 224 -2.40 -0.20 21.94
N PRO A 225 -3.64 -0.39 22.41
CA PRO A 225 -4.79 -0.88 21.65
C PRO A 225 -5.24 0.10 20.56
N TYR A 226 -5.66 -0.45 19.43
CA TYR A 226 -6.13 0.32 18.29
C TYR A 226 -7.65 0.51 18.34
N GLU A 227 -8.11 1.75 18.16
CA GLU A 227 -9.50 2.09 17.88
C GLU A 227 -9.74 1.95 16.37
N GLU A 228 -10.83 1.29 15.95
CA GLU A 228 -11.20 1.13 14.56
C GLU A 228 -12.31 2.07 14.11
N LYS A 229 -12.25 2.55 12.86
CA LYS A 229 -13.34 3.28 12.22
C LYS A 229 -13.34 3.13 10.72
N ILE A 230 -14.51 2.81 10.15
CA ILE A 230 -14.74 2.88 8.70
C ILE A 230 -14.72 4.35 8.29
N VAL A 231 -13.87 4.70 7.32
CA VAL A 231 -13.62 6.07 6.87
C VAL A 231 -14.00 6.32 5.40
N MET A 232 -14.13 5.25 4.60
CA MET A 232 -14.56 5.36 3.21
C MET A 232 -15.30 4.08 2.80
N HIS A 233 -16.42 4.24 2.12
CA HIS A 233 -17.19 3.16 1.50
C HIS A 233 -17.89 3.70 0.26
N GLN A 234 -18.49 2.84 -0.54
CA GLN A 234 -19.14 3.21 -1.80
C GLN A 234 -20.20 4.31 -1.64
N GLY A 235 -21.02 4.25 -0.57
CA GLY A 235 -22.14 5.18 -0.39
C GLY A 235 -23.13 5.13 -1.56
N ALA A 236 -23.51 6.29 -2.07
CA ALA A 236 -24.40 6.44 -3.22
C ALA A 236 -23.65 6.57 -4.57
N SER A 237 -22.31 6.43 -4.56
CA SER A 237 -21.50 6.53 -5.78
C SER A 237 -21.49 5.22 -6.58
N SER A 238 -21.03 5.31 -7.83
CA SER A 238 -20.74 4.13 -8.66
C SER A 238 -19.37 3.52 -8.41
N ILE A 239 -18.58 4.08 -7.46
CA ILE A 239 -17.23 3.61 -7.13
C ILE A 239 -17.36 2.59 -6.01
N ASN A 240 -17.36 1.31 -6.38
CA ASN A 240 -17.47 0.19 -5.44
C ASN A 240 -16.14 -0.09 -4.74
N GLY A 241 -16.21 -0.76 -3.62
CA GLY A 241 -15.12 -1.41 -2.92
C GLY A 241 -13.80 -0.63 -2.85
N PRO A 242 -13.74 0.60 -2.28
CA PRO A 242 -12.47 1.30 -2.15
C PRO A 242 -11.50 0.42 -1.37
N HIS A 243 -10.44 -0.05 -2.06
CA HIS A 243 -9.54 -1.06 -1.53
C HIS A 243 -8.11 -0.60 -1.65
N GLN A 244 -7.25 -1.13 -0.82
CA GLN A 244 -5.84 -0.78 -0.64
C GLN A 244 -5.45 0.60 -1.21
N GLY A 245 -4.76 1.40 -0.43
CA GLY A 245 -4.40 2.72 -0.89
C GLY A 245 -3.39 3.41 0.01
N ALA A 246 -3.11 4.65 -0.31
CA ALA A 246 -2.10 5.45 0.36
C ALA A 246 -2.63 6.81 0.80
N TRP A 247 -2.27 7.21 2.01
CA TRP A 247 -2.44 8.57 2.50
C TRP A 247 -1.21 9.40 2.13
N VAL A 248 -1.43 10.48 1.40
CA VAL A 248 -0.38 11.40 0.96
C VAL A 248 -0.74 12.82 1.38
N THR A 249 0.21 13.55 1.96
CA THR A 249 0.05 14.97 2.30
C THR A 249 0.76 15.83 1.26
N ALA A 250 0.03 16.75 0.64
CA ALA A 250 0.56 17.69 -0.34
C ALA A 250 1.37 18.83 0.32
N PRO A 251 2.17 19.61 -0.44
CA PRO A 251 2.98 20.70 0.10
C PRO A 251 2.19 21.78 0.83
N ASP A 252 0.94 22.02 0.42
CA ASP A 252 0.03 22.97 1.05
C ASP A 252 -0.61 22.45 2.36
N GLY A 253 -0.29 21.21 2.75
CA GLY A 253 -0.81 20.56 3.93
C GLY A 253 -2.15 19.84 3.72
N SER A 254 -2.71 19.86 2.53
CA SER A 254 -3.90 19.07 2.20
C SER A 254 -3.59 17.59 2.17
N ASP A 255 -4.53 16.78 2.63
CA ASP A 255 -4.40 15.32 2.68
C ASP A 255 -5.23 14.67 1.57
N TRP A 256 -4.65 13.65 0.95
CA TRP A 256 -5.22 12.92 -0.16
C TRP A 256 -5.11 11.42 0.07
N PHE A 257 -6.07 10.65 -0.44
CA PHE A 257 -6.09 9.21 -0.38
C PHE A 257 -6.23 8.62 -1.77
N LEU A 258 -5.23 7.85 -2.18
CA LEU A 258 -5.29 7.02 -3.38
C LEU A 258 -5.83 5.65 -2.99
N HIS A 259 -6.72 5.09 -3.79
CA HIS A 259 -7.22 3.73 -3.61
C HIS A 259 -7.58 3.12 -4.94
N PHE A 260 -7.65 1.81 -5.04
CA PHE A 260 -8.17 1.21 -6.27
C PHE A 260 -9.66 0.87 -6.18
N GLN A 261 -10.27 0.74 -7.35
CA GLN A 261 -11.56 0.14 -7.60
C GLN A 261 -11.38 -1.07 -8.52
N ASP A 262 -11.92 -2.21 -8.18
CA ASP A 262 -11.96 -3.38 -9.07
C ASP A 262 -13.00 -3.15 -10.18
N ARG A 263 -12.54 -3.14 -11.43
CA ARG A 263 -13.35 -2.96 -12.64
C ARG A 263 -13.34 -4.21 -13.51
N PHE A 264 -13.25 -5.39 -12.89
CA PHE A 264 -13.27 -6.69 -13.53
C PHE A 264 -12.25 -6.80 -14.69
N GLU A 265 -12.70 -6.85 -15.94
CA GLU A 265 -11.83 -7.01 -17.12
C GLU A 265 -10.90 -5.81 -17.37
N LEU A 266 -11.20 -4.65 -16.81
CA LEU A 266 -10.34 -3.47 -16.93
C LEU A 266 -9.23 -3.46 -15.85
N GLY A 267 -9.26 -4.40 -14.92
CA GLY A 267 -8.35 -4.46 -13.80
C GLY A 267 -8.73 -3.48 -12.67
N ARG A 268 -7.75 -3.15 -11.86
CA ARG A 268 -7.91 -2.33 -10.66
C ARG A 268 -7.46 -0.89 -10.91
N VAL A 269 -8.41 -0.05 -11.24
CA VAL A 269 -8.17 1.37 -11.57
C VAL A 269 -8.00 2.22 -10.31
N VAL A 270 -7.13 3.24 -10.36
CA VAL A 270 -6.80 4.06 -9.18
C VAL A 270 -7.61 5.35 -9.15
N HIS A 271 -8.20 5.61 -8.01
CA HIS A 271 -8.95 6.83 -7.69
C HIS A 271 -8.18 7.70 -6.70
N LEU A 272 -8.38 9.00 -6.76
CA LEU A 272 -7.86 10.00 -5.83
C LEU A 272 -9.03 10.67 -5.11
N GLN A 273 -8.97 10.72 -3.77
CA GLN A 273 -10.00 11.35 -2.94
C GLN A 273 -9.36 12.37 -2.00
N PRO A 274 -9.97 13.57 -1.83
CA PRO A 274 -9.55 14.46 -0.77
C PRO A 274 -9.86 13.85 0.60
N MET A 275 -8.96 14.06 1.55
CA MET A 275 -9.15 13.66 2.95
C MET A 275 -9.33 14.89 3.82
N CYS A 276 -10.22 14.81 4.81
CA CYS A 276 -10.30 15.82 5.86
C CYS A 276 -10.30 15.15 7.24
N SER A 277 -9.61 15.80 8.18
CA SER A 277 -9.70 15.46 9.59
C SER A 277 -11.01 16.04 10.14
N VAL A 278 -11.95 15.18 10.51
CA VAL A 278 -13.20 15.60 11.14
C VAL A 278 -13.02 15.54 12.64
N SER A 279 -12.96 16.72 13.29
CA SER A 279 -12.93 16.98 14.73
C SER A 279 -12.43 15.82 15.61
N TYR A 280 -11.24 15.98 16.14
CA TYR A 280 -10.56 15.21 17.21
C TYR A 280 -10.46 13.68 17.07
N THR A 281 -11.21 13.04 16.18
CA THR A 281 -11.30 11.58 16.21
C THR A 281 -11.16 10.85 14.88
N HIS A 282 -11.36 11.47 13.70
CA HIS A 282 -11.45 10.65 12.48
C HIS A 282 -11.04 11.38 11.20
N LEU A 283 -10.34 10.65 10.33
CA LEU A 283 -10.15 10.98 8.92
C LEU A 283 -11.39 10.54 8.13
N ARG A 284 -11.82 11.32 7.14
CA ARG A 284 -12.80 10.91 6.12
C ARG A 284 -12.22 11.23 4.76
N ALA A 285 -12.31 10.31 3.82
CA ALA A 285 -12.21 10.59 2.41
C ALA A 285 -13.63 10.78 1.84
N HIS A 286 -13.80 11.72 0.96
CA HIS A 286 -15.07 12.09 0.34
C HIS A 286 -15.11 11.70 -1.12
#